data_f450e004d8ef1af3d6ec40ec6ddc6113
#
_entry.id   f450e004d8ef1af3d6ec40ec6ddc6113
#
_cell.length_a   1.000
_cell.length_b   1.000
_cell.length_c   1.000
_cell.angle_alpha   90.00
_cell.angle_beta   90.00
_cell.angle_gamma   90.00
#
_symmetry.space_group_name_H-M   'P 1'
#
loop_
_entity.id
_entity.type
_entity.pdbx_description
1 polymer ?
#
loop_
_entity_poly.entity_id
_entity_poly.type
_entity_poly.pdbx_seq_one_letter_code
_entity_poly.pdbx_strand_id
1 'polypeptide(L)' 'MERGEQDMPTGLPKDPVLLLSVVNMKLRDYYPALDVLCEDMCADKDEIIAKLREIGYEYDEGHNRFI' A
#
# COMPACT_ATOMS: atom_id res chain seq x y z
N MET A 1 -19.67 -11.88 8.90
CA MET A 1 -19.14 -11.63 9.11
C MET A 1 -18.36 -10.93 9.28
N GLU A 2 -18.08 -10.62 9.11
CA GLU A 2 -17.48 -9.93 9.23
C GLU A 2 -16.44 -9.72 9.11
N ARG A 3 -16.02 -9.65 8.85
CA ARG A 3 -15.03 -9.46 8.70
C ARG A 3 -14.34 -8.50 8.52
N GLY A 4 -14.40 -8.07 8.11
CA GLY A 4 -13.85 -6.94 7.52
C GLY A 4 -13.06 -6.03 8.30
N GLU A 5 -13.02 -6.14 9.47
CA GLU A 5 -12.30 -5.13 10.16
C GLU A 5 -10.83 -5.25 10.01
N GLN A 6 -10.31 -6.32 9.52
CA GLN A 6 -8.89 -6.30 9.34
C GLN A 6 -8.46 -5.80 8.01
N ASP A 7 -9.39 -5.56 7.11
CA ASP A 7 -9.02 -5.06 5.79
C ASP A 7 -9.46 -3.64 5.61
N MET A 8 -8.72 -2.89 4.83
CA MET A 8 -9.16 -1.60 4.39
C MET A 8 -10.28 -1.77 3.38
N PRO A 9 -11.11 -0.71 3.16
CA PRO A 9 -12.18 -0.81 2.16
C PRO A 9 -11.65 -1.20 0.78
N THR A 10 -10.36 -0.98 0.53
CA THR A 10 -9.73 -1.31 -0.73
C THR A 10 -9.35 -2.78 -0.85
N GLY A 11 -9.48 -3.54 0.22
CA GLY A 11 -9.00 -4.90 0.25
C GLY A 11 -7.54 -5.04 0.62
N LEU A 12 -6.87 -3.95 0.93
CA LEU A 12 -5.47 -4.00 1.33
C LEU A 12 -5.36 -4.45 2.79
N PRO A 13 -4.31 -5.20 3.12
CA PRO A 13 -4.15 -5.65 4.51
C PRO A 13 -3.87 -4.48 5.45
N LYS A 14 -4.29 -4.62 6.69
CA LYS A 14 -4.00 -3.62 7.72
C LYS A 14 -2.60 -3.79 8.30
N ASP A 15 -2.10 -5.00 8.32
CA ASP A 15 -0.79 -5.29 8.87
C ASP A 15 0.27 -4.63 8.00
N PRO A 16 1.13 -3.77 8.56
CA PRO A 16 2.12 -3.06 7.75
C PRO A 16 3.05 -3.99 6.97
N VAL A 17 3.43 -5.12 7.55
CA VAL A 17 4.34 -6.05 6.86
C VAL A 17 3.65 -6.66 5.65
N LEU A 18 2.40 -7.09 5.82
CA LEU A 18 1.65 -7.63 4.71
C LEU A 18 1.33 -6.54 3.69
N LEU A 19 1.02 -5.35 4.17
CA LEU A 19 0.74 -4.23 3.29
C LEU A 19 1.95 -3.91 2.42
N LEU A 20 3.13 -3.92 3.01
CA LEU A 20 4.36 -3.68 2.25
C LEU A 20 4.50 -4.66 1.09
N SER A 21 4.30 -5.93 1.37
CA SER A 21 4.41 -6.97 0.36
C SER A 21 3.43 -6.75 -0.79
N VAL A 22 2.17 -6.50 -0.42
CA VAL A 22 1.11 -6.34 -1.41
C VAL A 22 1.32 -5.07 -2.24
N VAL A 23 1.64 -3.96 -1.57
CA VAL A 23 1.81 -2.70 -2.28
C VAL A 23 3.00 -2.76 -3.23
N ASN A 24 4.13 -3.29 -2.77
CA ASN A 24 5.30 -3.39 -3.63
C ASN A 24 5.05 -4.31 -4.82
N MET A 25 4.33 -5.39 -4.61
CA MET A 25 4.00 -6.29 -5.70
C MET A 25 3.12 -5.60 -6.73
N LYS A 26 2.13 -4.84 -6.29
CA LYS A 26 1.25 -4.14 -7.20
C LYS A 26 1.97 -3.02 -7.95
N LEU A 27 2.87 -2.32 -7.26
CA LEU A 27 3.65 -1.29 -7.93
C LEU A 27 4.58 -1.90 -8.98
N ARG A 28 5.12 -3.08 -8.70
CA ARG A 28 5.99 -3.74 -9.65
C ARG A 28 5.23 -4.25 -10.87
N ASP A 29 4.05 -4.83 -10.64
CA ASP A 29 3.37 -5.59 -11.69
C ASP A 29 2.23 -4.82 -12.37
N TYR A 30 1.59 -3.88 -11.68
CA TYR A 30 0.34 -3.31 -12.19
C TYR A 30 0.32 -1.79 -12.29
N TYR A 31 1.03 -1.08 -11.42
CA TYR A 31 0.90 0.37 -11.36
C TYR A 31 2.24 1.05 -11.52
N PRO A 32 2.30 2.11 -12.35
CA PRO A 32 3.58 2.81 -12.57
C PRO A 32 3.94 3.80 -11.47
N ALA A 33 3.04 4.06 -10.53
CA ALA A 33 3.30 5.00 -9.45
C ALA A 33 2.33 4.76 -8.31
N LEU A 34 2.73 5.20 -7.13
CA LEU A 34 1.88 5.06 -5.95
C LEU A 34 0.57 5.82 -6.09
N ASP A 35 0.63 7.00 -6.71
CA ASP A 35 -0.58 7.79 -6.95
C ASP A 35 -1.60 7.01 -7.77
N VAL A 36 -1.12 6.32 -8.79
CA VAL A 36 -2.00 5.54 -9.65
C VAL A 36 -2.61 4.38 -8.90
N LEU A 37 -1.78 3.70 -8.10
CA LEU A 37 -2.29 2.61 -7.27
C LEU A 37 -3.40 3.09 -6.34
N CYS A 38 -3.16 4.19 -5.66
CA CYS A 38 -4.13 4.69 -4.69
C CYS A 38 -5.41 5.14 -5.37
N GLU A 39 -5.29 5.76 -6.54
CA GLU A 39 -6.45 6.22 -7.26
C GLU A 39 -7.30 5.05 -7.74
N ASP A 40 -6.65 4.05 -8.33
CA ASP A 40 -7.37 2.91 -8.87
C ASP A 40 -8.01 2.07 -7.79
N MET A 41 -7.34 1.91 -6.67
CA MET A 41 -7.84 1.08 -5.58
C MET A 41 -8.65 1.88 -4.56
N CYS A 42 -8.83 3.16 -4.79
CA CYS A 42 -9.51 4.04 -3.84
C CYS A 42 -8.87 4.00 -2.47
N ALA A 43 -7.55 3.95 -2.44
CA ALA A 43 -6.81 3.86 -1.19
C ALA A 43 -6.32 5.24 -0.78
N ASP A 44 -6.14 5.42 0.53
CA ASP A 44 -5.62 6.67 1.06
C ASP A 44 -4.10 6.62 1.03
N LYS A 45 -3.49 7.44 0.17
CA LYS A 45 -2.05 7.45 0.02
C LYS A 45 -1.34 7.76 1.32
N ASP A 46 -1.85 8.76 2.06
CA ASP A 46 -1.21 9.15 3.31
C ASP A 46 -1.26 8.02 4.33
N GLU A 47 -2.34 7.27 4.35
CA GLU A 47 -2.46 6.16 5.28
C GLU A 47 -1.46 5.05 4.94
N ILE A 48 -1.31 4.75 3.67
CA ILE A 48 -0.35 3.74 3.25
C ILE A 48 1.06 4.18 3.64
N ILE A 49 1.40 5.43 3.36
CA ILE A 49 2.72 5.95 3.68
C ILE A 49 2.96 5.88 5.19
N ALA A 50 1.98 6.28 5.99
CA ALA A 50 2.14 6.28 7.44
C ALA A 50 2.33 4.87 7.98
N LYS A 51 1.56 3.92 7.48
CA LYS A 51 1.65 2.55 7.95
C LYS A 51 3.01 1.93 7.63
N LEU A 52 3.51 2.16 6.43
CA LEU A 52 4.78 1.58 6.04
C LEU A 52 5.94 2.27 6.70
N ARG A 53 5.78 3.56 7.03
CA ARG A 53 6.80 4.25 7.81
C ARG A 53 6.93 3.67 9.20
N GLU A 54 5.85 3.13 9.76
CA GLU A 54 5.92 2.50 11.07
C GLU A 54 6.93 1.36 11.13
N ILE A 55 7.15 0.70 10.01
CA ILE A 55 8.12 -0.39 9.96
C ILE A 55 9.38 0.02 9.22
N GLY A 56 9.59 1.34 9.05
CA GLY A 56 10.84 1.85 8.53
C GLY A 56 10.95 1.91 7.04
N TYR A 57 9.84 1.88 6.32
CA TYR A 57 9.86 1.93 4.86
C TYR A 57 9.28 3.23 4.34
N GLU A 58 9.90 3.75 3.29
CA GLU A 58 9.43 4.97 2.62
C GLU A 58 9.37 4.74 1.13
N TYR A 59 8.45 5.48 0.48
CA TYR A 59 8.27 5.32 -0.95
C TYR A 59 9.41 5.94 -1.72
N ASP A 60 10.00 5.18 -2.62
CA ASP A 60 11.07 5.64 -3.49
C ASP A 60 10.50 5.82 -4.89
N GLU A 61 10.32 7.07 -5.29
CA GLU A 61 9.73 7.36 -6.59
C GLU A 61 10.60 6.87 -7.74
N GLY A 62 11.90 6.95 -7.56
CA GLY A 62 12.82 6.56 -8.61
C GLY A 62 12.72 5.10 -8.97
N HIS A 63 12.41 4.26 -7.99
CA HIS A 63 12.29 2.82 -8.20
C HIS A 63 10.87 2.34 -8.10
N ASN A 64 9.92 3.23 -7.81
CA ASN A 64 8.50 2.91 -7.72
C ASN A 64 8.24 1.76 -6.74
N ARG A 65 8.76 1.92 -5.54
CA ARG A 65 8.55 0.91 -4.49
C ARG A 65 8.92 1.51 -3.13
N PHE A 66 8.50 0.82 -2.08
CA PHE A 66 8.88 1.18 -0.72
C PHE A 66 10.17 0.46 -0.34
N ILE A 67 11.09 1.22 0.22
CA ILE A 67 12.39 0.68 0.63
C ILE A 67 12.77 1.18 2.01
#